data_ee6d08324c0e0d372c2bbeacfd4e3e71
#
_entry.id   ee6d08324c0e0d372c2bbeacfd4e3e71
#
_cell.length_a   1.000
_cell.length_b   1.000
_cell.length_c   1.000
_cell.angle_alpha   90.00
_cell.angle_beta   90.00
_cell.angle_gamma   90.00
#
_symmetry.space_group_name_H-M   'P 1'
#
loop_
_entity.id
_entity.type
_entity.pdbx_description
1 polymer ?
#
loop_
_entity_poly.entity_id
_entity_poly.type
_entity_poly.pdbx_seq_one_letter_code
_entity_poly.pdbx_strand_id
1 'polypeptide(L)'
;MINLTLNTKIYRPIKQVFDFVSEPENDFQWQYGTLASTRLSDRVSTLGSFFQSVGHLMGRRIEGTFEVTEYEPCAKYGFKSLSGPLNSQTSYTFEITEGSTRVNVSTQANLVNFFQMDERVVEKTIKKQIRENLAMLKSLLETAQVVAAPW
;
A
#
# COMPACT_ATOMS: atom_id res chain seq x y z
N MET A 1 16.04 -2.58 11.91
CA MET A 1 15.30 -2.42 10.64
C MET A 1 14.10 -3.35 10.62
N ILE A 2 12.97 -2.84 10.20
CA ILE A 2 11.75 -3.63 10.04
C ILE A 2 11.71 -4.19 8.63
N ASN A 3 11.52 -5.51 8.50
CA ASN A 3 11.35 -6.18 7.22
C ASN A 3 10.12 -7.07 7.31
N LEU A 4 9.13 -6.81 6.47
CA LEU A 4 7.87 -7.56 6.48
C LEU A 4 7.52 -8.00 5.07
N THR A 5 7.04 -9.23 4.95
CA THR A 5 6.53 -9.77 3.68
C THR A 5 5.24 -10.52 3.98
N LEU A 6 4.17 -10.12 3.30
CA LEU A 6 2.87 -10.75 3.42
C LEU A 6 2.26 -10.91 2.03
N ASN A 7 1.22 -11.73 1.91
CA ASN A 7 0.54 -11.90 0.65
C ASN A 7 -0.93 -12.25 0.86
N THR A 8 -1.70 -12.09 -0.21
CA THR A 8 -3.09 -12.52 -0.26
C THR A 8 -3.44 -12.94 -1.68
N LYS A 9 -4.47 -13.75 -1.81
CA LYS A 9 -5.06 -14.12 -3.09
C LYS A 9 -6.38 -13.39 -3.26
N ILE A 10 -6.54 -12.73 -4.40
CA ILE A 10 -7.77 -12.01 -4.73
C ILE A 10 -8.36 -12.63 -5.99
N TYR A 11 -9.61 -13.05 -5.92
CA TYR A 11 -10.29 -13.73 -7.02
C TYR A 11 -10.86 -12.70 -8.00
N ARG A 12 -9.96 -11.94 -8.60
CA ARG A 12 -10.23 -10.94 -9.62
C ARG A 12 -9.09 -10.89 -10.64
N PRO A 13 -9.35 -10.38 -11.85
CA PRO A 13 -8.31 -10.26 -12.88
C PRO A 13 -7.16 -9.36 -12.42
N ILE A 14 -5.96 -9.71 -12.83
CA ILE A 14 -4.75 -9.01 -12.41
C ILE A 14 -4.76 -7.52 -12.79
N LYS A 15 -5.32 -7.17 -13.93
CA LYS A 15 -5.39 -5.77 -14.34
C LYS A 15 -6.23 -4.95 -13.38
N GLN A 16 -7.35 -5.50 -12.93
CA GLN A 16 -8.22 -4.83 -11.98
C GLN A 16 -7.53 -4.63 -10.65
N VAL A 17 -6.88 -5.68 -10.15
CA VAL A 17 -6.18 -5.61 -8.86
C VAL A 17 -5.03 -4.60 -8.95
N PHE A 18 -4.24 -4.69 -10.00
CA PHE A 18 -3.11 -3.78 -10.17
C PHE A 18 -3.57 -2.33 -10.28
N ASP A 19 -4.55 -2.05 -11.12
CA ASP A 19 -5.04 -0.68 -11.33
C ASP A 19 -5.57 -0.07 -10.05
N PHE A 20 -6.20 -0.88 -9.20
CA PHE A 20 -6.72 -0.40 -7.93
C PHE A 20 -5.61 -0.11 -6.93
N VAL A 21 -4.66 -1.04 -6.77
CA VAL A 21 -3.57 -0.91 -5.80
C VAL A 21 -2.60 0.20 -6.18
N SER A 22 -2.33 0.36 -7.46
CA SER A 22 -1.35 1.34 -7.94
C SER A 22 -1.87 2.76 -8.02
N GLU A 23 -3.11 3.01 -7.61
CA GLU A 23 -3.67 4.36 -7.54
C GLU A 23 -3.69 4.83 -6.07
N PRO A 24 -2.79 5.76 -5.67
CA PRO A 24 -2.71 6.19 -4.27
C PRO A 24 -4.02 6.79 -3.74
N GLU A 25 -4.82 7.40 -4.60
CA GLU A 25 -6.08 8.01 -4.16
C GLU A 25 -7.13 6.99 -3.75
N ASN A 26 -6.89 5.70 -4.02
CA ASN A 26 -7.72 4.61 -3.53
C ASN A 26 -7.31 4.13 -2.13
N ASP A 27 -6.14 4.54 -1.64
CA ASP A 27 -5.55 3.96 -0.42
C ASP A 27 -6.47 4.04 0.79
N PHE A 28 -7.20 5.13 0.95
CA PHE A 28 -8.08 5.30 2.11
C PHE A 28 -9.17 4.24 2.18
N GLN A 29 -9.48 3.58 1.06
CA GLN A 29 -10.55 2.58 1.01
C GLN A 29 -10.12 1.24 1.60
N TRP A 30 -8.84 0.94 1.60
CA TRP A 30 -8.37 -0.38 2.03
C TRP A 30 -7.19 -0.36 3.00
N GLN A 31 -6.52 0.78 3.17
CA GLN A 31 -5.40 0.87 4.10
C GLN A 31 -5.84 1.45 5.43
N TYR A 32 -5.79 0.62 6.45
CA TYR A 32 -6.12 1.03 7.80
C TYR A 32 -5.21 2.16 8.24
N GLY A 33 -5.81 3.19 8.81
CA GLY A 33 -5.06 4.33 9.29
C GLY A 33 -4.74 5.37 8.23
N THR A 34 -4.97 5.09 6.94
CA THR A 34 -4.80 6.09 5.91
C THR A 34 -6.09 6.91 5.77
N LEU A 35 -5.99 8.21 6.00
CA LEU A 35 -7.12 9.14 5.85
C LEU A 35 -7.28 9.60 4.42
N ALA A 36 -6.16 9.92 3.77
CA ALA A 36 -6.17 10.38 2.38
C ALA A 36 -4.78 10.24 1.78
N SER A 37 -4.74 9.92 0.49
CA SER A 37 -3.51 10.01 -0.29
C SER A 37 -3.83 10.81 -1.55
N THR A 38 -2.96 11.74 -1.91
CA THR A 38 -3.20 12.66 -3.00
C THR A 38 -2.00 12.69 -3.92
N ARG A 39 -2.25 12.54 -5.22
CA ARG A 39 -1.20 12.71 -6.21
C ARG A 39 -0.75 14.15 -6.24
N LEU A 40 0.56 14.37 -6.32
CA LEU A 40 1.15 15.69 -6.37
C LEU A 40 1.43 16.17 -7.80
N SER A 41 1.07 15.35 -8.79
CA SER A 41 1.19 15.72 -10.20
C SER A 41 -0.13 15.44 -10.89
N ASP A 42 -0.37 16.09 -12.03
CA ASP A 42 -1.61 15.96 -12.80
C ASP A 42 -1.66 14.67 -13.61
N ARG A 43 -0.63 13.84 -13.53
CA ARG A 43 -0.51 12.62 -14.32
C ARG A 43 -0.92 11.41 -13.51
N VAL A 44 -1.28 10.35 -14.23
CA VAL A 44 -1.46 9.03 -13.65
C VAL A 44 -0.19 8.65 -12.89
N SER A 45 -0.35 8.01 -11.74
CA SER A 45 0.79 7.60 -10.91
C SER A 45 1.64 6.57 -11.62
N THR A 46 2.78 7.01 -12.15
CA THR A 46 3.76 6.17 -12.83
C THR A 46 5.13 6.35 -12.19
N LEU A 47 6.13 5.64 -12.70
CA LEU A 47 7.49 5.74 -12.20
C LEU A 47 7.95 7.19 -12.10
N GLY A 48 8.50 7.56 -10.94
CA GLY A 48 8.99 8.91 -10.69
C GLY A 48 7.94 9.91 -10.26
N SER A 49 6.67 9.52 -10.19
CA SER A 49 5.61 10.40 -9.70
C SER A 49 5.62 10.46 -8.18
N PHE A 50 4.98 11.49 -7.63
CA PHE A 50 4.93 11.74 -6.18
C PHE A 50 3.50 11.74 -5.69
N PHE A 51 3.32 11.31 -4.44
CA PHE A 51 2.04 11.46 -3.76
C PHE A 51 2.27 11.75 -2.29
N GLN A 52 1.28 12.36 -1.66
CA GLN A 52 1.28 12.64 -0.24
C GLN A 52 0.25 11.75 0.44
N SER A 53 0.60 11.21 1.60
CA SER A 53 -0.31 10.41 2.39
C SER A 53 -0.43 10.99 3.79
N VAL A 54 -1.66 10.99 4.31
CA VAL A 54 -1.99 11.44 5.66
C VAL A 54 -2.74 10.31 6.33
N GLY A 55 -2.33 9.96 7.54
CA GLY A 55 -2.99 8.89 8.26
C GLY A 55 -2.64 8.89 9.74
N HIS A 56 -2.92 7.76 10.38
CA HIS A 56 -2.59 7.55 11.78
C HIS A 56 -1.81 6.26 11.95
N LEU A 57 -0.86 6.28 12.85
CA LEU A 57 -0.15 5.08 13.27
C LEU A 57 0.02 5.16 14.78
N MET A 58 -0.47 4.13 15.48
CA MET A 58 -0.38 4.03 16.93
C MET A 58 -0.94 5.26 17.65
N GLY A 59 -2.09 5.74 17.15
CA GLY A 59 -2.78 6.88 17.75
C GLY A 59 -2.20 8.25 17.40
N ARG A 60 -1.20 8.29 16.53
CA ARG A 60 -0.56 9.54 16.12
C ARG A 60 -0.79 9.84 14.67
N ARG A 61 -1.10 11.10 14.35
CA ARG A 61 -1.22 11.55 12.97
C ARG A 61 0.16 11.58 12.33
N ILE A 62 0.26 10.98 11.15
CA ILE A 62 1.49 10.98 10.37
C ILE A 62 1.21 11.51 8.98
N GLU A 63 2.18 12.23 8.43
CA GLU A 63 2.13 12.72 7.06
C GLU A 63 3.45 12.41 6.39
N GLY A 64 3.40 12.10 5.11
CA GLY A 64 4.61 11.84 4.37
C GLY A 64 4.42 12.02 2.89
N THR A 65 5.52 12.31 2.21
CA THR A 65 5.58 12.37 0.76
C THR A 65 6.31 11.13 0.27
N PHE A 66 5.83 10.56 -0.80
CA PHE A 66 6.36 9.32 -1.36
C PHE A 66 6.64 9.49 -2.84
N GLU A 67 7.64 8.74 -3.31
CA GLU A 67 7.98 8.66 -4.72
C GLU A 67 7.74 7.25 -5.22
N VAL A 68 7.08 7.11 -6.36
CA VAL A 68 6.87 5.81 -7.01
C VAL A 68 8.19 5.37 -7.63
N THR A 69 8.75 4.28 -7.13
CA THR A 69 10.06 3.77 -7.54
C THR A 69 9.98 2.53 -8.42
N GLU A 70 8.82 1.87 -8.45
CA GLU A 70 8.58 0.71 -9.30
C GLU A 70 7.19 0.84 -9.89
N TYR A 71 7.10 0.67 -11.20
CA TYR A 71 5.82 0.69 -11.89
C TYR A 71 5.92 -0.14 -13.17
N GLU A 72 5.43 -1.36 -13.09
CA GLU A 72 5.33 -2.26 -14.24
C GLU A 72 3.90 -2.77 -14.29
N PRO A 73 3.10 -2.39 -15.29
CA PRO A 73 1.69 -2.76 -15.35
C PRO A 73 1.47 -4.26 -15.14
N CYS A 74 0.57 -4.58 -14.22
CA CYS A 74 0.21 -5.95 -13.85
C CYS A 74 1.36 -6.78 -13.26
N ALA A 75 2.48 -6.16 -12.91
CA ALA A 75 3.63 -6.88 -12.36
C ALA A 75 4.14 -6.29 -11.06
N LYS A 76 4.44 -4.99 -11.05
CA LYS A 76 5.03 -4.35 -9.87
C LYS A 76 4.52 -2.94 -9.65
N TYR A 77 4.37 -2.59 -8.37
CA TYR A 77 4.13 -1.22 -7.94
C TYR A 77 4.87 -1.01 -6.62
N GLY A 78 5.73 0.00 -6.55
CA GLY A 78 6.48 0.27 -5.35
C GLY A 78 6.75 1.75 -5.16
N PHE A 79 7.03 2.12 -3.91
CA PHE A 79 7.30 3.51 -3.56
C PHE A 79 8.20 3.58 -2.34
N LYS A 80 8.85 4.74 -2.18
CA LYS A 80 9.67 5.02 -1.00
C LYS A 80 9.24 6.33 -0.37
N SER A 81 9.43 6.45 0.93
CA SER A 81 9.19 7.70 1.63
C SER A 81 10.29 8.71 1.34
N LEU A 82 9.91 9.96 1.15
CA LEU A 82 10.83 11.09 1.03
C LEU A 82 10.83 11.92 2.31
N SER A 83 9.75 11.84 3.08
CA SER A 83 9.60 12.55 4.35
C SER A 83 8.64 11.77 5.24
N GLY A 84 8.62 12.11 6.52
CA GLY A 84 7.76 11.47 7.50
C GLY A 84 8.58 10.80 8.59
N PRO A 85 7.89 10.21 9.59
CA PRO A 85 8.56 9.62 10.76
C PRO A 85 9.21 8.27 10.48
N LEU A 86 8.84 7.61 9.39
CA LEU A 86 9.44 6.34 8.99
C LEU A 86 10.19 6.52 7.69
N ASN A 87 11.40 5.99 7.64
CA ASN A 87 12.14 5.85 6.39
C ASN A 87 11.78 4.48 5.83
N SER A 88 10.91 4.44 4.84
CA SER A 88 10.32 3.19 4.37
C SER A 88 10.37 3.02 2.87
N GLN A 89 10.33 1.77 2.46
CA GLN A 89 10.22 1.37 1.06
C GLN A 89 9.25 0.19 1.00
N THR A 90 8.25 0.30 0.14
CA THR A 90 7.22 -0.73 -0.03
C THR A 90 7.16 -1.16 -1.48
N SER A 91 7.03 -2.46 -1.71
CA SER A 91 6.92 -3.03 -3.04
C SER A 91 5.78 -4.04 -3.06
N TYR A 92 4.92 -3.92 -4.07
CA TYR A 92 3.87 -4.89 -4.37
C TYR A 92 4.23 -5.61 -5.64
N THR A 93 4.12 -6.94 -5.65
CA THR A 93 4.21 -7.73 -6.87
C THR A 93 2.89 -8.47 -7.09
N PHE A 94 2.58 -8.71 -8.35
CA PHE A 94 1.30 -9.27 -8.77
C PHE A 94 1.56 -10.48 -9.66
N GLU A 95 0.90 -11.60 -9.36
CA GLU A 95 1.07 -12.84 -10.11
C GLU A 95 -0.29 -13.46 -10.38
N ILE A 96 -0.46 -13.99 -11.60
CA ILE A 96 -1.65 -14.76 -11.93
C ILE A 96 -1.47 -16.16 -11.35
N THR A 97 -2.45 -16.59 -10.56
CA THR A 97 -2.56 -17.96 -10.08
C THR A 97 -3.90 -18.51 -10.57
N GLU A 98 -4.18 -19.79 -10.31
CA GLU A 98 -5.42 -20.41 -10.80
C GLU A 98 -6.66 -19.59 -10.38
N GLY A 99 -7.28 -18.92 -11.35
CA GLY A 99 -8.50 -18.17 -11.13
C GLY A 99 -8.37 -16.96 -10.23
N SER A 100 -7.16 -16.53 -9.90
CA SER A 100 -6.95 -15.43 -8.95
C SER A 100 -5.67 -14.68 -9.24
N THR A 101 -5.49 -13.57 -8.51
CA THR A 101 -4.27 -12.78 -8.51
C THR A 101 -3.64 -12.87 -7.12
N ARG A 102 -2.37 -13.23 -7.06
CA ARG A 102 -1.61 -13.15 -5.82
C ARG A 102 -0.97 -11.78 -5.72
N VAL A 103 -1.21 -11.11 -4.62
CA VAL A 103 -0.57 -9.84 -4.29
C VAL A 103 0.43 -10.10 -3.17
N ASN A 104 1.70 -9.82 -3.44
CA ASN A 104 2.75 -9.91 -2.43
C ASN A 104 3.16 -8.49 -2.07
N VAL A 105 3.28 -8.20 -0.78
CA VAL A 105 3.76 -6.93 -0.30
C VAL A 105 5.03 -7.14 0.52
N SER A 106 6.04 -6.33 0.24
CA SER A 106 7.29 -6.30 0.98
C SER A 106 7.54 -4.88 1.45
N THR A 107 7.77 -4.71 2.74
CA THR A 107 8.02 -3.41 3.35
C THR A 107 9.29 -3.46 4.17
N GLN A 108 10.16 -2.46 3.96
CA GLN A 108 11.33 -2.23 4.79
C GLN A 108 11.19 -0.84 5.42
N ALA A 109 11.45 -0.74 6.71
CA ALA A 109 11.30 0.53 7.41
C ALA A 109 12.31 0.68 8.53
N ASN A 110 12.77 1.93 8.72
CA ASN A 110 13.58 2.33 9.85
C ASN A 110 12.85 3.43 10.59
N LEU A 111 12.91 3.38 11.93
CA LEU A 111 12.40 4.45 12.77
C LEU A 111 13.42 5.58 12.76
N VAL A 112 13.03 6.76 12.31
CA VAL A 112 13.92 7.91 12.28
C VAL A 112 13.71 8.76 13.53
N ASN A 113 12.49 9.20 13.78
CA ASN A 113 12.11 9.99 14.94
C ASN A 113 10.72 9.61 15.40
N PHE A 114 10.48 8.31 15.59
CA PHE A 114 9.13 7.84 15.87
C PHE A 114 8.93 7.61 17.35
N PHE A 115 8.77 8.69 18.11
CA PHE A 115 8.29 8.68 19.50
C PHE A 115 9.11 7.79 20.44
N GLN A 116 10.37 7.52 20.16
CA GLN A 116 11.23 6.68 21.00
C GLN A 116 10.60 5.34 21.36
N MET A 117 9.87 4.75 20.42
CA MET A 117 9.19 3.48 20.65
C MET A 117 10.10 2.29 20.34
N ASP A 118 9.82 1.17 21.02
CA ASP A 118 10.50 -0.09 20.76
C ASP A 118 10.17 -0.54 19.32
N GLU A 119 11.21 -0.79 18.54
CA GLU A 119 11.05 -1.21 17.15
C GLU A 119 10.20 -2.47 17.03
N ARG A 120 10.32 -3.41 17.98
CA ARG A 120 9.53 -4.64 17.93
C ARG A 120 8.04 -4.41 18.10
N VAL A 121 7.67 -3.42 18.91
CA VAL A 121 6.26 -3.04 19.08
C VAL A 121 5.73 -2.41 17.80
N VAL A 122 6.49 -1.51 17.20
CA VAL A 122 6.12 -0.87 15.94
C VAL A 122 6.00 -1.91 14.83
N GLU A 123 6.95 -2.85 14.76
CA GLU A 123 6.91 -3.91 13.75
C GLU A 123 5.64 -4.76 13.86
N LYS A 124 5.26 -5.17 15.07
CA LYS A 124 4.03 -5.94 15.28
C LYS A 124 2.79 -5.16 14.84
N THR A 125 2.76 -3.88 15.15
CA THR A 125 1.63 -3.02 14.78
C THR A 125 1.53 -2.88 13.27
N ILE A 126 2.65 -2.63 12.60
CA ILE A 126 2.68 -2.52 11.15
C ILE A 126 2.29 -3.83 10.48
N LYS A 127 2.80 -4.95 10.98
CA LYS A 127 2.46 -6.26 10.43
C LYS A 127 0.97 -6.55 10.53
N LYS A 128 0.38 -6.27 11.68
CA LYS A 128 -1.07 -6.42 11.87
C LYS A 128 -1.84 -5.52 10.91
N GLN A 129 -1.40 -4.29 10.76
CA GLN A 129 -2.03 -3.33 9.89
C GLN A 129 -1.97 -3.77 8.43
N ILE A 130 -0.83 -4.25 7.97
CA ILE A 130 -0.69 -4.76 6.59
C ILE A 130 -1.61 -5.96 6.37
N ARG A 131 -1.68 -6.87 7.35
CA ARG A 131 -2.56 -8.04 7.26
C ARG A 131 -4.02 -7.61 7.12
N GLU A 132 -4.45 -6.65 7.93
CA GLU A 132 -5.81 -6.14 7.88
C GLU A 132 -6.07 -5.38 6.57
N ASN A 133 -5.09 -4.63 6.09
CA ASN A 133 -5.17 -3.92 4.82
C ASN A 133 -5.39 -4.90 3.65
N LEU A 134 -4.62 -5.98 3.62
CA LEU A 134 -4.76 -6.99 2.57
C LEU A 134 -6.11 -7.70 2.64
N ALA A 135 -6.61 -7.96 3.84
CA ALA A 135 -7.93 -8.56 4.01
C ALA A 135 -9.03 -7.62 3.52
N MET A 136 -8.91 -6.33 3.81
CA MET A 136 -9.86 -5.33 3.33
C MET A 136 -9.80 -5.20 1.81
N LEU A 137 -8.60 -5.17 1.24
CA LEU A 137 -8.41 -5.11 -0.20
C LEU A 137 -9.11 -6.28 -0.89
N LYS A 138 -8.90 -7.49 -0.37
CA LYS A 138 -9.53 -8.71 -0.89
C LYS A 138 -11.05 -8.61 -0.82
N SER A 139 -11.57 -8.24 0.34
CA SER A 139 -13.01 -8.12 0.54
C SER A 139 -13.62 -7.07 -0.40
N LEU A 140 -12.97 -5.92 -0.51
CA LEU A 140 -13.43 -4.82 -1.32
C LEU A 140 -13.49 -5.19 -2.80
N LEU A 141 -12.43 -5.80 -3.31
CA LEU A 141 -12.36 -6.16 -4.73
C LEU A 141 -13.22 -7.36 -5.11
N GLU A 142 -13.47 -8.27 -4.16
CA GLU A 142 -14.28 -9.46 -4.42
C GLU A 142 -15.78 -9.23 -4.25
N THR A 143 -16.18 -8.07 -3.70
CA THR A 143 -17.60 -7.79 -3.51
C THR A 143 -18.24 -7.21 -4.77
N ALA A 144 -19.56 -7.37 -4.87
CA ALA A 144 -20.30 -6.92 -6.04
C ALA A 144 -20.28 -5.41 -6.24
N GLN A 145 -20.09 -4.65 -5.19
CA GLN A 145 -20.09 -3.20 -5.27
C GLN A 145 -18.95 -2.67 -6.13
N VAL A 146 -17.84 -3.39 -6.16
CA VAL A 146 -16.68 -3.01 -6.97
C VAL A 146 -16.97 -3.19 -8.45
N VAL A 147 -17.91 -4.05 -8.77
CA VAL A 147 -18.23 -4.40 -10.15
C VAL A 147 -18.98 -3.29 -10.86
N ALA A 148 -19.42 -2.27 -10.16
CA ALA A 148 -20.04 -1.11 -10.79
C ALA A 148 -19.12 -0.43 -11.80
N ALA A 149 -17.82 -0.63 -11.70
CA ALA A 149 -16.91 -0.16 -12.71
C ALA A 149 -16.91 -1.15 -13.88
N PRO A 150 -17.29 -0.71 -15.08
CA PRO A 150 -17.19 -1.58 -16.24
C PRO A 150 -15.73 -1.84 -16.56
N TRP A 151 -15.44 -3.05 -16.77
CA TRP A 151 -14.12 -3.47 -17.16
C TRP A 151 -14.13 -4.20 -18.47
#